data_88e7a8aab6de47b8466fd77bc6ef7e8e
#
_entry.id   88e7a8aab6de47b8466fd77bc6ef7e8e
#
_cell.length_a   1.000
_cell.length_b   1.000
_cell.length_c   1.000
_cell.angle_alpha   90.00
_cell.angle_beta   90.00
_cell.angle_gamma   90.00
#
_symmetry.space_group_name_H-M   'P 1'
#
loop_
_entity.id
_entity.type
_entity.pdbx_description
1 polymer ?
#
loop_
_entity_poly.entity_id
_entity_poly.type
_entity_poly.pdbx_seq_one_letter_code
_entity_poly.pdbx_strand_id
1 'polypeptide(L)'
;VMDGSGKLELTGNLGDVMKESAHAALSYIRANAAKLGVPGDFYKTKDIHVHFPEGAVPKDGPSAGVTVCTAMVSALTGQTVRQDVAMTGEISLRGRVLPIGGLKEKTMAAMRHGIHTVVIPEDNVRDLEEIGQTVRRALTFVPAKTVDTVLETALNRPQEAAPALLSPIPETAIRKRKPKPGIQQ
;
A
#
# COMPACT_ATOMS: atom_id res chain seq x y z
N VAL A 1 6.25 -4.14 9.31
CA VAL A 1 5.83 -4.13 10.72
C VAL A 1 6.52 -5.27 11.43
N MET A 2 7.07 -5.00 12.62
CA MET A 2 7.81 -5.96 13.44
C MET A 2 7.52 -5.71 14.92
N ASP A 3 7.83 -6.67 15.78
CA ASP A 3 7.73 -6.46 17.23
C ASP A 3 8.72 -5.38 17.66
N GLY A 4 8.29 -4.48 18.55
CA GLY A 4 9.09 -3.33 18.91
C GLY A 4 8.48 -2.48 20.01
N SER A 5 8.75 -1.18 19.97
CA SER A 5 8.39 -0.21 21.01
C SER A 5 7.59 1.00 20.51
N GLY A 6 7.11 0.97 19.27
CA GLY A 6 6.32 2.03 18.65
C GLY A 6 7.15 2.99 17.79
N LYS A 7 8.32 2.58 17.33
CA LYS A 7 9.15 3.41 16.45
C LYS A 7 8.60 3.44 15.03
N LEU A 8 8.70 4.61 14.38
CA LEU A 8 8.50 4.77 12.95
C LEU A 8 9.86 5.06 12.30
N GLU A 9 10.32 4.16 11.45
CA GLU A 9 11.53 4.33 10.65
C GLU A 9 11.15 4.63 9.21
N LEU A 10 11.80 5.64 8.61
CA LEU A 10 11.53 6.12 7.25
C LEU A 10 12.83 6.12 6.47
N THR A 11 12.89 5.39 5.36
CA THR A 11 14.07 5.30 4.49
C THR A 11 13.68 5.44 3.01
N GLY A 12 14.65 5.72 2.13
CA GLY A 12 14.46 5.83 0.68
C GLY A 12 14.62 7.24 0.14
N ASN A 13 15.50 8.06 0.75
CA ASN A 13 15.79 9.43 0.32
C ASN A 13 14.55 10.33 0.27
N LEU A 14 13.84 10.38 1.40
CA LEU A 14 12.60 11.13 1.55
C LEU A 14 12.88 12.56 2.01
N GLY A 15 12.22 13.52 1.36
CA GLY A 15 12.15 14.89 1.84
C GLY A 15 11.26 15.03 3.07
N ASP A 16 11.29 16.21 3.68
CA ASP A 16 10.63 16.43 4.98
C ASP A 16 9.10 16.40 4.86
N VAL A 17 8.53 16.88 3.76
CA VAL A 17 7.08 16.86 3.54
C VAL A 17 6.56 15.41 3.44
N MET A 18 7.31 14.53 2.79
CA MET A 18 6.91 13.11 2.70
C MET A 18 7.05 12.40 4.06
N LYS A 19 8.08 12.71 4.85
CA LYS A 19 8.22 12.20 6.22
C LYS A 19 7.07 12.67 7.10
N GLU A 20 6.72 13.96 7.03
CA GLU A 20 5.57 14.51 7.75
C GLU A 20 4.27 13.83 7.36
N SER A 21 4.05 13.57 6.07
CA SER A 21 2.89 12.84 5.56
C SER A 21 2.79 11.41 6.14
N ALA A 22 3.92 10.72 6.29
CA ALA A 22 3.96 9.40 6.94
C ALA A 22 3.61 9.47 8.43
N HIS A 23 4.08 10.50 9.14
CA HIS A 23 3.70 10.75 10.54
C HIS A 23 2.22 11.09 10.69
N ALA A 24 1.64 11.86 9.76
CA ALA A 24 0.22 12.18 9.74
C ALA A 24 -0.63 10.92 9.54
N ALA A 25 -0.21 10.03 8.60
CA ALA A 25 -0.85 8.74 8.38
C ALA A 25 -0.84 7.85 9.64
N LEU A 26 0.31 7.73 10.31
CA LEU A 26 0.43 6.97 11.57
C LEU A 26 -0.47 7.56 12.65
N SER A 27 -0.51 8.88 12.80
CA SER A 27 -1.35 9.57 13.78
C SER A 27 -2.84 9.30 13.53
N TYR A 28 -3.27 9.33 12.26
CA TYR A 28 -4.64 8.98 11.88
C TYR A 28 -4.97 7.52 12.23
N ILE A 29 -4.08 6.57 11.92
CA ILE A 29 -4.27 5.16 12.25
C ILE A 29 -4.40 4.95 13.76
N ARG A 30 -3.54 5.59 14.55
CA ARG A 30 -3.60 5.52 16.02
C ARG A 30 -4.94 6.03 16.58
N ALA A 31 -5.41 7.16 16.06
CA ALA A 31 -6.68 7.75 16.50
C ALA A 31 -7.91 6.92 16.09
N ASN A 32 -7.80 6.09 15.06
CA ASN A 32 -8.89 5.31 14.48
C ASN A 32 -8.65 3.80 14.53
N ALA A 33 -7.75 3.31 15.37
CA ALA A 33 -7.29 1.91 15.38
C ALA A 33 -8.45 0.91 15.45
N ALA A 34 -9.41 1.11 16.37
CA ALA A 34 -10.57 0.24 16.53
C ALA A 34 -11.43 0.18 15.26
N LYS A 35 -11.68 1.33 14.62
CA LYS A 35 -12.45 1.42 13.37
C LYS A 35 -11.75 0.70 12.21
N LEU A 36 -10.43 0.78 12.19
CA LEU A 36 -9.59 0.20 11.14
C LEU A 36 -9.28 -1.30 11.36
N GLY A 37 -9.72 -1.87 12.46
CA GLY A 37 -9.39 -3.25 12.81
C GLY A 37 -7.91 -3.45 13.19
N VAL A 38 -7.22 -2.37 13.58
CA VAL A 38 -5.81 -2.40 14.01
C VAL A 38 -5.75 -2.61 15.53
N PRO A 39 -4.83 -3.45 16.06
CA PRO A 39 -4.68 -3.62 17.50
C PRO A 39 -4.45 -2.28 18.22
N GLY A 40 -5.21 -2.01 19.29
CA GLY A 40 -5.22 -0.71 19.94
C GLY A 40 -3.89 -0.32 20.63
N ASP A 41 -3.02 -1.29 20.89
CA ASP A 41 -1.72 -1.11 21.52
C ASP A 41 -0.54 -1.18 20.53
N PHE A 42 -0.80 -1.29 19.23
CA PHE A 42 0.24 -1.45 18.21
C PHE A 42 1.35 -0.40 18.32
N TYR A 43 1.01 0.82 18.70
CA TYR A 43 1.96 1.91 18.85
C TYR A 43 2.89 1.77 20.07
N LYS A 44 2.76 0.70 20.87
CA LYS A 44 3.63 0.35 21.99
C LYS A 44 4.36 -0.97 21.76
N THR A 45 3.83 -1.80 20.87
CA THR A 45 4.26 -3.20 20.70
C THR A 45 4.80 -3.51 19.32
N LYS A 46 4.63 -2.59 18.35
CA LYS A 46 5.11 -2.76 16.99
C LYS A 46 5.93 -1.57 16.51
N ASP A 47 7.07 -1.86 15.91
CA ASP A 47 7.81 -0.89 15.11
C ASP A 47 7.35 -0.98 13.65
N ILE A 48 7.30 0.17 12.97
CA ILE A 48 6.92 0.27 11.57
C ILE A 48 8.10 0.85 10.80
N HIS A 49 8.56 0.14 9.78
CA HIS A 49 9.58 0.64 8.86
C HIS A 49 8.95 0.82 7.48
N VAL A 50 8.88 2.07 7.01
CA VAL A 50 8.43 2.42 5.67
C VAL A 50 9.66 2.69 4.82
N HIS A 51 9.82 1.89 3.77
CA HIS A 51 10.92 2.04 2.82
C HIS A 51 10.37 2.36 1.43
N PHE A 52 10.85 3.46 0.85
CA PHE A 52 10.59 3.78 -0.55
C PHE A 52 11.80 3.34 -1.37
N PRO A 53 11.65 2.37 -2.28
CA PRO A 53 12.74 1.91 -3.15
C PRO A 53 13.23 3.01 -4.09
N GLU A 54 14.34 2.76 -4.79
CA GLU A 54 15.00 3.72 -5.68
C GLU A 54 15.53 4.96 -4.93
N GLY A 55 16.29 4.72 -3.87
CA GLY A 55 16.84 5.78 -3.02
C GLY A 55 17.76 6.79 -3.73
N ALA A 56 18.22 6.49 -4.96
CA ALA A 56 18.98 7.44 -5.78
C ALA A 56 18.13 8.63 -6.26
N VAL A 57 16.81 8.48 -6.32
CA VAL A 57 15.88 9.54 -6.75
C VAL A 57 15.25 10.16 -5.52
N PRO A 58 15.51 11.46 -5.23
CA PRO A 58 14.85 12.16 -4.13
C PRO A 58 13.34 12.15 -4.30
N LYS A 59 12.64 11.87 -3.22
CA LYS A 59 11.17 11.84 -3.18
C LYS A 59 10.66 12.79 -2.12
N ASP A 60 9.82 13.73 -2.53
CA ASP A 60 9.18 14.65 -1.60
C ASP A 60 7.75 14.97 -2.05
N GLY A 61 6.99 15.54 -1.12
CA GLY A 61 5.60 15.94 -1.32
C GLY A 61 4.59 15.06 -0.57
N PRO A 62 3.37 15.61 -0.36
CA PRO A 62 2.36 14.99 0.50
C PRO A 62 1.51 13.94 -0.22
N SER A 63 1.59 13.84 -1.55
CA SER A 63 0.65 13.08 -2.39
C SER A 63 0.66 11.56 -2.20
N ALA A 64 1.65 11.02 -1.48
CA ALA A 64 1.73 9.62 -1.11
C ALA A 64 1.05 9.29 0.24
N GLY A 65 0.48 10.27 0.92
CA GLY A 65 -0.08 10.10 2.27
C GLY A 65 -1.11 9.00 2.38
N VAL A 66 -2.07 8.95 1.45
CA VAL A 66 -3.09 7.89 1.43
C VAL A 66 -2.49 6.52 1.12
N THR A 67 -1.44 6.46 0.29
CA THR A 67 -0.74 5.21 -0.05
C THR A 67 0.00 4.65 1.16
N VAL A 68 0.74 5.51 1.88
CA VAL A 68 1.45 5.13 3.11
C VAL A 68 0.46 4.67 4.18
N CYS A 69 -0.66 5.39 4.34
CA CYS A 69 -1.72 4.99 5.27
C CYS A 69 -2.28 3.61 4.92
N THR A 70 -2.61 3.37 3.65
CA THR A 70 -3.12 2.08 3.16
C THR A 70 -2.12 0.96 3.40
N ALA A 71 -0.84 1.18 3.11
CA ALA A 71 0.22 0.20 3.32
C ALA A 71 0.39 -0.14 4.82
N MET A 72 0.36 0.86 5.70
CA MET A 72 0.42 0.65 7.15
C MET A 72 -0.78 -0.14 7.66
N VAL A 73 -2.01 0.23 7.25
CA VAL A 73 -3.23 -0.50 7.63
C VAL A 73 -3.19 -1.93 7.14
N SER A 74 -2.82 -2.14 5.87
CA SER A 74 -2.63 -3.48 5.29
C SER A 74 -1.67 -4.34 6.13
N ALA A 75 -0.50 -3.80 6.46
CA ALA A 75 0.52 -4.53 7.21
C ALA A 75 0.11 -4.81 8.67
N LEU A 76 -0.65 -3.91 9.30
CA LEU A 76 -1.11 -4.05 10.69
C LEU A 76 -2.32 -4.99 10.82
N THR A 77 -3.15 -5.08 9.78
CA THR A 77 -4.37 -5.91 9.79
C THR A 77 -4.21 -7.24 9.06
N GLY A 78 -3.15 -7.41 8.27
CA GLY A 78 -2.96 -8.56 7.39
C GLY A 78 -3.85 -8.57 6.13
N GLN A 79 -4.63 -7.51 5.89
CA GLN A 79 -5.43 -7.38 4.67
C GLN A 79 -4.53 -7.03 3.49
N THR A 80 -4.69 -7.73 2.37
CA THR A 80 -3.91 -7.46 1.16
C THR A 80 -4.47 -6.28 0.37
N VAL A 81 -3.59 -5.56 -0.33
CA VAL A 81 -3.98 -4.49 -1.26
C VAL A 81 -4.24 -5.07 -2.64
N ARG A 82 -5.26 -4.58 -3.32
CA ARG A 82 -5.57 -4.91 -4.72
C ARG A 82 -4.44 -4.46 -5.64
N GLN A 83 -4.03 -5.33 -6.55
CA GLN A 83 -2.91 -5.06 -7.47
C GLN A 83 -3.30 -4.16 -8.65
N ASP A 84 -4.59 -4.04 -8.94
CA ASP A 84 -5.15 -3.23 -10.03
C ASP A 84 -5.53 -1.81 -9.61
N VAL A 85 -5.19 -1.40 -8.39
CA VAL A 85 -5.51 -0.09 -7.82
C VAL A 85 -4.26 0.76 -7.63
N ALA A 86 -4.27 1.97 -8.14
CA ALA A 86 -3.37 3.04 -7.75
C ALA A 86 -4.13 4.10 -6.94
N MET A 87 -3.41 4.88 -6.17
CA MET A 87 -4.01 5.94 -5.36
C MET A 87 -3.06 7.12 -5.22
N THR A 88 -3.61 8.29 -5.06
CA THR A 88 -2.87 9.51 -4.72
C THR A 88 -3.74 10.42 -3.87
N GLY A 89 -3.12 11.13 -2.96
CA GLY A 89 -3.82 12.06 -2.06
C GLY A 89 -2.96 12.39 -0.85
N GLU A 90 -3.05 13.63 -0.41
CA GLU A 90 -2.53 14.02 0.89
C GLU A 90 -3.53 13.60 1.97
N ILE A 91 -3.03 13.19 3.13
CA ILE A 91 -3.86 12.78 4.27
C ILE A 91 -3.80 13.85 5.37
N SER A 92 -4.96 14.27 5.86
CA SER A 92 -5.04 15.09 7.07
C SER A 92 -5.14 14.21 8.32
N LEU A 93 -4.80 14.77 9.50
CA LEU A 93 -4.95 14.09 10.80
C LEU A 93 -6.38 13.59 11.09
N ARG A 94 -7.38 14.16 10.43
CA ARG A 94 -8.79 13.75 10.55
C ARG A 94 -9.25 12.78 9.47
N GLY A 95 -8.32 12.29 8.63
CA GLY A 95 -8.61 11.34 7.57
C GLY A 95 -9.30 11.94 6.33
N ARG A 96 -9.25 13.25 6.13
CA ARG A 96 -9.64 13.85 4.85
C ARG A 96 -8.54 13.61 3.83
N VAL A 97 -8.96 13.34 2.61
CA VAL A 97 -8.07 13.27 1.44
C VAL A 97 -8.03 14.65 0.80
N LEU A 98 -6.85 15.25 0.78
CA LEU A 98 -6.63 16.59 0.27
C LEU A 98 -6.09 16.56 -1.16
N PRO A 99 -6.32 17.62 -1.97
CA PRO A 99 -5.95 17.67 -3.38
C PRO A 99 -4.43 17.66 -3.57
N ILE A 100 -4.03 17.19 -4.76
CA ILE A 100 -2.62 17.03 -5.16
C ILE A 100 -2.37 17.65 -6.54
N GLY A 101 -1.11 17.85 -6.88
CA GLY A 101 -0.68 18.20 -8.22
C GLY A 101 -0.23 16.99 -9.05
N GLY A 102 -0.10 17.21 -10.37
CA GLY A 102 0.45 16.21 -11.29
C GLY A 102 -0.47 14.99 -11.54
N LEU A 103 -1.79 15.17 -11.48
CA LEU A 103 -2.73 14.07 -11.69
C LEU A 103 -2.59 13.46 -13.10
N LYS A 104 -2.32 14.29 -14.11
CA LYS A 104 -2.15 13.84 -15.49
C LYS A 104 -1.00 12.85 -15.65
N GLU A 105 0.17 13.16 -15.11
CA GLU A 105 1.36 12.32 -15.17
C GLU A 105 1.16 11.02 -14.39
N LYS A 106 0.55 11.10 -13.21
CA LYS A 106 0.26 9.96 -12.35
C LYS A 106 -0.70 8.97 -13.03
N THR A 107 -1.76 9.48 -13.66
CA THR A 107 -2.74 8.63 -14.34
C THR A 107 -2.19 8.00 -15.62
N MET A 108 -1.34 8.72 -16.35
CA MET A 108 -0.61 8.15 -17.49
C MET A 108 0.33 7.02 -17.04
N ALA A 109 1.03 7.18 -15.92
CA ALA A 109 1.87 6.13 -15.36
C ALA A 109 1.03 4.92 -14.93
N ALA A 110 -0.08 5.13 -14.22
CA ALA A 110 -1.00 4.08 -13.82
C ALA A 110 -1.47 3.25 -15.02
N MET A 111 -1.94 3.90 -16.07
CA MET A 111 -2.36 3.21 -17.30
C MET A 111 -1.23 2.38 -17.93
N ARG A 112 0.01 2.92 -18.01
CA ARG A 112 1.17 2.21 -18.56
C ARG A 112 1.56 0.97 -17.77
N HIS A 113 1.29 0.97 -16.47
CA HIS A 113 1.54 -0.16 -15.58
C HIS A 113 0.36 -1.14 -15.47
N GLY A 114 -0.66 -1.02 -16.32
CA GLY A 114 -1.80 -1.94 -16.34
C GLY A 114 -2.75 -1.78 -15.15
N ILE A 115 -2.72 -0.65 -14.47
CA ILE A 115 -3.68 -0.32 -13.42
C ILE A 115 -5.03 -0.01 -14.07
N HIS A 116 -6.10 -0.45 -13.44
CA HIS A 116 -7.46 -0.22 -13.91
C HIS A 116 -8.24 0.78 -13.07
N THR A 117 -7.94 0.88 -11.78
CA THR A 117 -8.65 1.77 -10.85
C THR A 117 -7.67 2.78 -10.25
N VAL A 118 -8.05 4.05 -10.25
CA VAL A 118 -7.24 5.12 -9.62
C VAL A 118 -8.10 5.88 -8.62
N VAL A 119 -7.71 5.82 -7.35
CA VAL A 119 -8.33 6.62 -6.30
C VAL A 119 -7.68 8.00 -6.30
N ILE A 120 -8.51 9.03 -6.40
CA ILE A 120 -8.09 10.43 -6.47
C ILE A 120 -8.80 11.27 -5.40
N PRO A 121 -8.25 12.37 -4.95
CA PRO A 121 -8.99 13.30 -4.11
C PRO A 121 -10.26 13.81 -4.81
N GLU A 122 -11.37 13.96 -4.07
CA GLU A 122 -12.63 14.49 -4.60
C GLU A 122 -12.43 15.87 -5.26
N ASP A 123 -11.59 16.72 -4.67
CA ASP A 123 -11.30 18.06 -5.16
C ASP A 123 -10.48 18.08 -6.47
N ASN A 124 -9.86 16.94 -6.86
CA ASN A 124 -9.16 16.79 -8.15
C ASN A 124 -10.08 16.25 -9.27
N VAL A 125 -11.35 16.02 -9.04
CA VAL A 125 -12.27 15.56 -10.11
C VAL A 125 -12.31 16.53 -11.29
N ARG A 126 -12.22 17.83 -11.04
CA ARG A 126 -12.15 18.87 -12.06
C ARG A 126 -10.92 18.72 -12.97
N ASP A 127 -9.80 18.21 -12.43
CA ASP A 127 -8.55 18.08 -13.19
C ASP A 127 -8.63 16.90 -14.19
N LEU A 128 -9.66 16.05 -14.11
CA LEU A 128 -9.92 14.98 -15.08
C LEU A 128 -10.17 15.54 -16.50
N GLU A 129 -10.61 16.78 -16.63
CA GLU A 129 -10.81 17.41 -17.93
C GLU A 129 -9.49 17.60 -18.69
N GLU A 130 -8.38 17.76 -17.99
CA GLU A 130 -7.05 17.91 -18.56
C GLU A 130 -6.40 16.59 -18.99
N ILE A 131 -7.00 15.46 -18.61
CA ILE A 131 -6.51 14.12 -18.92
C ILE A 131 -7.00 13.70 -20.30
N GLY A 132 -6.08 13.25 -21.14
CA GLY A 132 -6.41 12.80 -22.50
C GLY A 132 -7.46 11.67 -22.52
N GLN A 133 -8.34 11.68 -23.51
CA GLN A 133 -9.46 10.72 -23.62
C GLN A 133 -9.02 9.26 -23.57
N THR A 134 -7.85 8.93 -24.11
CA THR A 134 -7.32 7.55 -24.10
C THR A 134 -7.12 7.07 -22.65
N VAL A 135 -6.50 7.89 -21.80
CA VAL A 135 -6.26 7.58 -20.38
C VAL A 135 -7.59 7.52 -19.63
N ARG A 136 -8.48 8.49 -19.88
CA ARG A 136 -9.81 8.54 -19.22
C ARG A 136 -10.69 7.33 -19.53
N ARG A 137 -10.57 6.76 -20.74
CA ARG A 137 -11.32 5.54 -21.13
C ARG A 137 -10.71 4.26 -20.58
N ALA A 138 -9.40 4.26 -20.33
CA ALA A 138 -8.67 3.10 -19.83
C ALA A 138 -8.75 2.91 -18.31
N LEU A 139 -9.08 3.97 -17.56
CA LEU A 139 -9.05 3.98 -16.10
C LEU A 139 -10.44 4.26 -15.52
N THR A 140 -10.73 3.60 -14.41
CA THR A 140 -11.87 3.92 -13.54
C THR A 140 -11.38 4.84 -12.43
N PHE A 141 -11.95 6.02 -12.30
CA PHE A 141 -11.60 6.97 -11.26
C PHE A 141 -12.56 6.86 -10.09
N VAL A 142 -12.01 6.78 -8.88
CA VAL A 142 -12.77 6.75 -7.63
C VAL A 142 -12.44 8.02 -6.83
N PRO A 143 -13.34 9.02 -6.82
CA PRO A 143 -13.18 10.19 -5.98
C PRO A 143 -13.26 9.82 -4.50
N ALA A 144 -12.27 10.22 -3.72
CA ALA A 144 -12.22 9.97 -2.29
C ALA A 144 -12.18 11.28 -1.50
N LYS A 145 -13.12 11.46 -0.62
CA LYS A 145 -13.18 12.56 0.34
C LYS A 145 -12.47 12.21 1.64
N THR A 146 -12.48 10.93 1.98
CA THR A 146 -11.93 10.39 3.22
C THR A 146 -11.08 9.15 2.96
N VAL A 147 -10.20 8.85 3.90
CA VAL A 147 -9.38 7.64 3.89
C VAL A 147 -10.22 6.37 3.87
N ASP A 148 -11.43 6.39 4.43
CA ASP A 148 -12.32 5.23 4.41
C ASP A 148 -12.59 4.78 2.96
N THR A 149 -12.97 5.72 2.08
CA THR A 149 -13.19 5.42 0.65
C THR A 149 -11.94 4.85 -0.01
N VAL A 150 -10.75 5.37 0.37
CA VAL A 150 -9.47 4.84 -0.15
C VAL A 150 -9.28 3.39 0.28
N LEU A 151 -9.44 3.09 1.57
CA LEU A 151 -9.24 1.75 2.13
C LEU A 151 -10.27 0.75 1.60
N GLU A 152 -11.55 1.13 1.54
CA GLU A 152 -12.63 0.30 0.99
C GLU A 152 -12.40 -0.06 -0.48
N THR A 153 -11.79 0.84 -1.25
CA THR A 153 -11.47 0.61 -2.67
C THR A 153 -10.22 -0.24 -2.83
N ALA A 154 -9.21 -0.01 -2.01
CA ALA A 154 -7.87 -0.55 -2.21
C ALA A 154 -7.63 -1.88 -1.48
N LEU A 155 -8.24 -2.10 -0.32
CA LEU A 155 -8.04 -3.31 0.46
C LEU A 155 -8.99 -4.42 0.00
N ASN A 156 -8.45 -5.63 -0.11
CA ASN A 156 -9.29 -6.82 -0.25
C ASN A 156 -10.07 -7.01 1.05
N ARG A 157 -11.35 -7.37 0.93
CA ARG A 157 -12.10 -7.80 2.11
C ARG A 157 -11.36 -8.95 2.78
N PRO A 158 -11.35 -9.03 4.13
CA PRO A 158 -10.79 -10.19 4.80
C PRO A 158 -11.45 -11.43 4.18
N GLN A 159 -10.68 -12.25 3.48
CA GLN A 159 -11.13 -13.59 3.20
C GLN A 159 -11.25 -14.26 4.56
N GLU A 160 -12.44 -14.75 4.91
CA GLU A 160 -12.55 -15.77 5.97
C GLU A 160 -11.43 -16.75 5.68
N ALA A 161 -10.52 -16.92 6.65
CA ALA A 161 -9.32 -17.70 6.46
C ALA A 161 -9.72 -19.06 5.88
N ALA A 162 -9.46 -19.23 4.59
CA ALA A 162 -9.57 -20.55 4.01
C ALA A 162 -8.67 -21.46 4.85
N PRO A 163 -9.18 -22.56 5.40
CA PRO A 163 -8.38 -23.43 6.25
C PRO A 163 -7.10 -23.75 5.47
N ALA A 164 -5.96 -23.49 6.10
CA ALA A 164 -4.65 -23.68 5.50
C ALA A 164 -4.57 -25.11 4.96
N LEU A 165 -4.75 -25.27 3.67
CA LEU A 165 -4.47 -26.54 2.95
C LEU A 165 -2.96 -26.71 2.86
N LEU A 166 -2.30 -26.76 4.00
CA LEU A 166 -1.02 -27.43 4.14
C LEU A 166 -1.32 -28.92 4.21
N SER A 167 -1.62 -29.53 3.08
CA SER A 167 -1.52 -30.97 2.95
C SER A 167 -0.05 -31.32 3.22
N PRO A 168 0.24 -32.18 4.20
CA PRO A 168 1.60 -32.62 4.43
C PRO A 168 2.12 -33.23 3.13
N ILE A 169 3.29 -32.81 2.69
CA ILE A 169 3.97 -33.40 1.53
C ILE A 169 4.14 -34.87 1.87
N PRO A 170 3.54 -35.81 1.13
CA PRO A 170 3.68 -37.21 1.43
C PRO A 170 5.15 -37.60 1.37
N GLU A 171 5.64 -38.28 2.38
CA GLU A 171 7.05 -38.69 2.54
C GLU A 171 7.58 -39.50 1.34
N THR A 172 6.69 -40.03 0.54
CA THR A 172 6.99 -40.77 -0.70
C THR A 172 7.52 -39.91 -1.84
N ALA A 173 7.47 -38.57 -1.75
CA ALA A 173 7.98 -37.68 -2.78
C ALA A 173 9.51 -37.44 -2.71
N ILE A 174 10.18 -37.90 -1.65
CA ILE A 174 11.63 -37.82 -1.52
C ILE A 174 12.25 -39.06 -2.17
N ARG A 175 12.37 -39.03 -3.50
CA ARG A 175 13.16 -40.05 -4.22
C ARG A 175 14.63 -39.91 -3.79
N LYS A 176 15.12 -40.91 -3.00
CA LYS A 176 16.55 -41.10 -2.75
C LYS A 176 17.25 -41.27 -4.10
N ARG A 177 18.10 -40.32 -4.48
CA ARG A 177 18.98 -40.49 -5.65
C ARG A 177 19.91 -41.69 -5.40
N LYS A 178 19.82 -42.70 -6.26
CA LYS A 178 20.82 -43.79 -6.28
C LYS A 178 22.20 -43.22 -6.63
N PRO A 179 23.27 -43.64 -5.93
CA PRO A 179 24.62 -43.24 -6.30
C PRO A 179 24.97 -43.76 -7.70
N LYS A 180 25.62 -42.94 -8.52
CA LYS A 180 26.17 -43.36 -9.82
C LYS A 180 27.26 -44.40 -9.58
N PRO A 181 27.37 -45.48 -10.41
CA PRO A 181 28.49 -46.41 -10.35
C PRO A 181 29.78 -45.68 -10.76
N GLY A 182 30.81 -45.85 -9.94
CA GLY A 182 32.14 -45.30 -10.21
C GLY A 182 32.74 -45.90 -11.47
N ILE A 183 33.39 -45.05 -12.28
CA ILE A 183 34.23 -45.44 -13.42
C ILE A 183 35.50 -46.02 -12.79
N GLN A 184 35.73 -47.32 -12.98
CA GLN A 184 37.07 -47.95 -12.75
C GLN A 184 37.97 -47.62 -13.93
N GLN A 185 39.15 -47.08 -13.61
CA GLN A 185 40.29 -47.10 -14.54
C GLN A 185 40.97 -48.42 -14.50
#